data_75846d980a2d192ca546c0bbc8aa3261
#
_entry.id   75846d980a2d192ca546c0bbc8aa3261
#
_cell.length_a   1.000
_cell.length_b   1.000
_cell.length_c   1.000
_cell.angle_alpha   90.00
_cell.angle_beta   90.00
_cell.angle_gamma   90.00
#
_symmetry.space_group_name_H-M   'P 1'
#
loop_
_entity.id
_entity.type
_entity.pdbx_description
1 polymer ?
#
loop_
_entity_poly.entity_id
_entity_poly.type
_entity_poly.pdbx_seq_one_letter_code
_entity_poly.pdbx_strand_id
1 'polypeptide(L)'
;MEKIISKLNGCLGWELRAATMYSHYAAYVKGIHRLQLKTHFEAEATESHGHADIVRAAIVKLDGKAVTERDSTKIVHTTNYEIMLEEAMKTEQRAAESYQEVLNMIKDDDEMYDALEQIFFDEARSVEELKRLS
;
A
#
# COMPACT_ATOMS: atom_id res chain seq x y z
N MET A 1 20.78 -8.01 6.87
CA MET A 1 19.53 -8.55 7.46
C MET A 1 18.72 -7.47 8.15
N GLU A 2 19.28 -6.73 9.08
CA GLU A 2 18.58 -5.63 9.75
C GLU A 2 18.10 -4.55 8.80
N LYS A 3 18.89 -4.25 7.77
CA LYS A 3 18.52 -3.26 6.77
C LYS A 3 17.32 -3.72 5.94
N ILE A 4 17.27 -5.01 5.59
CA ILE A 4 16.13 -5.59 4.86
C ILE A 4 14.88 -5.53 5.73
N ILE A 5 14.98 -5.93 7.00
CA ILE A 5 13.87 -5.90 7.96
C ILE A 5 13.34 -4.48 8.11
N SER A 6 14.23 -3.49 8.23
CA SER A 6 13.85 -2.09 8.33
C SER A 6 13.08 -1.63 7.09
N LYS A 7 13.53 -1.99 5.90
CA LYS A 7 12.85 -1.64 4.65
C LYS A 7 11.49 -2.33 4.55
N LEU A 8 11.40 -3.61 4.93
CA LEU A 8 10.13 -4.33 4.96
C LEU A 8 9.16 -3.70 5.95
N ASN A 9 9.63 -3.27 7.11
CA ASN A 9 8.79 -2.55 8.06
C ASN A 9 8.30 -1.21 7.52
N GLY A 10 9.10 -0.55 6.70
CA GLY A 10 8.67 0.64 5.96
C GLY A 10 7.50 0.32 5.04
N CYS A 11 7.61 -0.75 4.26
CA CYS A 11 6.53 -1.22 3.38
C CYS A 11 5.28 -1.57 4.19
N LEU A 12 5.45 -2.30 5.30
CA LEU A 12 4.33 -2.69 6.16
C LEU A 12 3.60 -1.46 6.71
N GLY A 13 4.35 -0.48 7.20
CA GLY A 13 3.77 0.77 7.71
C GLY A 13 2.94 1.49 6.65
N TRP A 14 3.43 1.54 5.41
CA TRP A 14 2.70 2.17 4.31
C TRP A 14 1.46 1.38 3.90
N GLU A 15 1.49 0.04 3.94
CA GLU A 15 0.30 -0.78 3.67
C GLU A 15 -0.77 -0.56 4.74
N LEU A 16 -0.38 -0.51 6.01
CA LEU A 16 -1.31 -0.23 7.10
C LEU A 16 -1.93 1.17 6.96
N ARG A 17 -1.12 2.15 6.54
CA ARG A 17 -1.61 3.50 6.28
C ARG A 17 -2.56 3.52 5.08
N ALA A 18 -2.22 2.83 4.00
CA ALA A 18 -3.06 2.75 2.81
C ALA A 18 -4.43 2.16 3.15
N ALA A 19 -4.46 1.07 3.90
CA ALA A 19 -5.72 0.44 4.32
C ALA A 19 -6.60 1.42 5.12
N THR A 20 -6.01 2.16 6.06
CA THR A 20 -6.73 3.17 6.83
C THR A 20 -7.23 4.30 5.94
N MET A 21 -6.38 4.81 5.05
CA MET A 21 -6.72 5.90 4.13
C MET A 21 -7.90 5.52 3.21
N TYR A 22 -7.82 4.34 2.60
CA TYR A 22 -8.88 3.90 1.68
C TYR A 22 -10.20 3.65 2.40
N SER A 23 -10.17 3.04 3.58
CA SER A 23 -11.38 2.84 4.39
C SER A 23 -12.00 4.18 4.79
N HIS A 24 -11.17 5.15 5.14
CA HIS A 24 -11.61 6.50 5.47
C HIS A 24 -12.24 7.18 4.27
N TYR A 25 -11.59 7.12 3.11
CA TYR A 25 -12.11 7.74 1.89
C TYR A 25 -13.40 7.06 1.40
N ALA A 26 -13.50 5.74 1.53
CA ALA A 26 -14.73 5.03 1.20
C ALA A 26 -15.93 5.57 1.99
N ALA A 27 -15.70 5.90 3.26
CA ALA A 27 -16.77 6.43 4.13
C ALA A 27 -17.15 7.87 3.76
N TYR A 28 -16.17 8.72 3.42
CA TYR A 28 -16.37 10.16 3.29
C TYR A 28 -16.55 10.68 1.87
N VAL A 29 -16.31 9.88 0.84
CA VAL A 29 -16.43 10.34 -0.55
C VAL A 29 -17.85 10.84 -0.84
N LYS A 30 -17.96 12.02 -1.45
CA LYS A 30 -19.23 12.64 -1.82
C LYS A 30 -19.28 12.94 -3.30
N GLY A 31 -20.49 13.05 -3.80
CA GLY A 31 -20.76 13.48 -5.16
C GLY A 31 -21.21 12.35 -6.07
N ILE A 32 -21.30 12.65 -7.34
CA ILE A 32 -21.87 11.74 -8.34
C ILE A 32 -21.07 10.44 -8.48
N HIS A 33 -19.78 10.48 -8.16
CA HIS A 33 -18.89 9.32 -8.28
C HIS A 33 -18.82 8.46 -7.02
N ARG A 34 -19.57 8.81 -5.98
CA ARG A 34 -19.48 8.14 -4.68
C ARG A 34 -19.70 6.62 -4.78
N LEU A 35 -20.72 6.18 -5.49
CA LEU A 35 -21.06 4.75 -5.52
C LEU A 35 -19.93 3.90 -6.10
N GLN A 36 -19.35 4.33 -7.22
CA GLN A 36 -18.23 3.62 -7.82
C GLN A 36 -16.97 3.72 -7.00
N LEU A 37 -16.66 4.92 -6.49
CA LEU A 37 -15.41 5.14 -5.76
C LEU A 37 -15.43 4.49 -4.38
N LYS A 38 -16.58 4.48 -3.69
CA LYS A 38 -16.70 3.77 -2.42
C LYS A 38 -16.30 2.31 -2.58
N THR A 39 -16.86 1.63 -3.59
CA THR A 39 -16.54 0.24 -3.88
C THR A 39 -15.06 0.06 -4.23
N HIS A 40 -14.53 0.95 -5.06
CA HIS A 40 -13.11 0.93 -5.45
C HIS A 40 -12.21 1.08 -4.22
N PHE A 41 -12.48 2.08 -3.37
CA PHE A 41 -11.67 2.32 -2.16
C PHE A 41 -11.76 1.16 -1.17
N GLU A 42 -12.93 0.56 -1.01
CA GLU A 42 -13.09 -0.62 -0.16
C GLU A 42 -12.24 -1.80 -0.67
N ALA A 43 -12.23 -2.01 -1.98
CA ALA A 43 -11.41 -3.05 -2.61
C ALA A 43 -9.92 -2.79 -2.40
N GLU A 44 -9.49 -1.54 -2.55
CA GLU A 44 -8.10 -1.14 -2.31
C GLU A 44 -7.69 -1.33 -0.85
N ALA A 45 -8.58 -1.03 0.09
CA ALA A 45 -8.32 -1.27 1.51
C ALA A 45 -8.09 -2.76 1.78
N THR A 46 -8.91 -3.62 1.20
CA THR A 46 -8.78 -5.08 1.32
C THR A 46 -7.45 -5.56 0.72
N GLU A 47 -7.07 -5.04 -0.44
CA GLU A 47 -5.81 -5.38 -1.08
C GLU A 47 -4.62 -4.97 -0.21
N SER A 48 -4.67 -3.77 0.36
CA SER A 48 -3.59 -3.29 1.25
C SER A 48 -3.45 -4.15 2.49
N HIS A 49 -4.54 -4.63 3.07
CA HIS A 49 -4.50 -5.58 4.19
C HIS A 49 -3.84 -6.90 3.78
N GLY A 50 -4.16 -7.40 2.59
CA GLY A 50 -3.54 -8.61 2.05
C GLY A 50 -2.05 -8.45 1.85
N HIS A 51 -1.63 -7.32 1.31
CA HIS A 51 -0.21 -6.99 1.14
C HIS A 51 0.51 -6.89 2.49
N ALA A 52 -0.13 -6.28 3.48
CA ALA A 52 0.43 -6.17 4.84
C ALA A 52 0.69 -7.55 5.42
N ASP A 53 -0.21 -8.50 5.23
CA ASP A 53 -0.02 -9.88 5.72
C ASP A 53 1.16 -10.56 5.06
N ILE A 54 1.37 -10.36 3.76
CA ILE A 54 2.50 -10.92 3.01
C ILE A 54 3.82 -10.33 3.52
N VAL A 55 3.88 -9.02 3.69
CA VAL A 55 5.08 -8.34 4.19
C VAL A 55 5.40 -8.77 5.62
N ARG A 56 4.37 -8.87 6.46
CA ARG A 56 4.53 -9.33 7.85
C ARG A 56 5.12 -10.75 7.88
N ALA A 57 4.62 -11.64 7.03
CA ALA A 57 5.14 -12.99 6.93
C ALA A 57 6.61 -13.01 6.51
N ALA A 58 7.02 -12.14 5.60
CA ALA A 58 8.41 -12.02 5.19
C ALA A 58 9.30 -11.58 6.35
N ILE A 59 8.83 -10.62 7.15
CA ILE A 59 9.57 -10.14 8.32
C ILE A 59 9.73 -11.28 9.34
N VAL A 60 8.67 -12.03 9.60
CA VAL A 60 8.70 -13.18 10.52
C VAL A 60 9.69 -14.23 10.03
N LYS A 61 9.70 -14.51 8.73
CA LYS A 61 10.64 -15.47 8.14
C LYS A 61 12.09 -15.09 8.37
N LEU A 62 12.39 -13.78 8.44
CA LEU A 62 13.73 -13.27 8.69
C LEU A 62 14.02 -13.07 10.20
N ASP A 63 13.14 -13.57 11.07
CA ASP A 63 13.21 -13.42 12.53
C ASP A 63 13.18 -11.95 12.99
N GLY A 64 12.58 -11.10 12.17
CA GLY A 64 12.42 -9.69 12.50
C GLY A 64 11.17 -9.44 13.32
N LYS A 65 11.04 -8.22 13.84
CA LYS A 65 9.85 -7.79 14.56
C LYS A 65 9.05 -6.85 13.66
N ALA A 66 7.84 -7.28 13.29
CA ALA A 66 6.94 -6.48 12.45
C ALA A 66 6.36 -5.31 13.24
N VAL A 67 6.28 -4.14 12.60
CA VAL A 67 5.58 -2.98 13.18
C VAL A 67 4.09 -3.27 13.26
N THR A 68 3.42 -2.66 14.23
CA THR A 68 1.97 -2.79 14.41
C THR A 68 1.24 -1.49 14.13
N GLU A 69 1.96 -0.40 13.98
CA GLU A 69 1.40 0.92 13.70
C GLU A 69 1.67 1.32 12.25
N ARG A 70 0.72 2.05 11.68
CA ARG A 70 0.86 2.58 10.32
C ARG A 70 1.97 3.64 10.27
N ASP A 71 2.48 3.89 9.06
CA ASP A 71 3.35 5.04 8.82
C ASP A 71 2.66 6.30 9.33
N SER A 72 3.42 7.18 9.98
CA SER A 72 2.91 8.35 10.68
C SER A 72 2.57 9.53 9.76
N THR A 73 2.85 9.41 8.46
CA THR A 73 2.50 10.47 7.50
C THR A 73 1.01 10.72 7.54
N LYS A 74 0.63 11.99 7.67
CA LYS A 74 -0.76 12.39 7.83
C LYS A 74 -1.61 11.93 6.65
N ILE A 75 -2.81 11.42 6.97
CA ILE A 75 -3.84 11.14 5.98
C ILE A 75 -4.69 12.41 5.86
N VAL A 76 -4.74 12.97 4.66
CA VAL A 76 -5.51 14.20 4.40
C VAL A 76 -6.99 13.86 4.46
N HIS A 77 -7.72 14.51 5.37
CA HIS A 77 -9.18 14.38 5.43
C HIS A 77 -9.82 15.30 4.38
N THR A 78 -10.73 14.75 3.60
CA THR A 78 -11.48 15.48 2.60
C THR A 78 -12.74 14.69 2.24
N THR A 79 -13.72 15.38 1.67
CA THR A 79 -14.89 14.72 1.05
C THR A 79 -14.84 14.83 -0.47
N ASN A 80 -13.82 15.47 -1.00
CA ASN A 80 -13.64 15.73 -2.43
C ASN A 80 -12.91 14.55 -3.09
N TYR A 81 -13.59 13.89 -4.03
CA TYR A 81 -13.04 12.69 -4.68
C TYR A 81 -11.75 12.97 -5.47
N GLU A 82 -11.61 14.16 -6.05
CA GLU A 82 -10.41 14.49 -6.83
C GLU A 82 -9.17 14.57 -5.92
N ILE A 83 -9.32 15.15 -4.74
CA ILE A 83 -8.25 15.21 -3.74
C ILE A 83 -7.94 13.79 -3.23
N MET A 84 -8.96 12.97 -3.01
CA MET A 84 -8.79 11.57 -2.60
C MET A 84 -7.96 10.80 -3.64
N LEU A 85 -8.26 10.98 -4.93
CA LEU A 85 -7.51 10.30 -6.00
C LEU A 85 -6.05 10.77 -6.07
N GLU A 86 -5.80 12.08 -5.84
CA GLU A 86 -4.43 12.61 -5.77
C GLU A 86 -3.66 11.98 -4.61
N GLU A 87 -4.28 11.90 -3.42
CA GLU A 87 -3.65 11.32 -2.25
C GLU A 87 -3.41 9.81 -2.42
N ALA A 88 -4.36 9.12 -3.05
CA ALA A 88 -4.22 7.72 -3.39
C ALA A 88 -3.04 7.51 -4.35
N MET A 89 -2.91 8.35 -5.37
CA MET A 89 -1.81 8.28 -6.33
C MET A 89 -0.46 8.41 -5.64
N LYS A 90 -0.31 9.41 -4.77
CA LYS A 90 0.93 9.61 -4.00
C LYS A 90 1.26 8.38 -3.15
N THR A 91 0.25 7.80 -2.52
CA THR A 91 0.40 6.63 -1.65
C THR A 91 0.87 5.42 -2.44
N GLU A 92 0.23 5.14 -3.59
CA GLU A 92 0.59 3.99 -4.42
C GLU A 92 1.96 4.13 -5.08
N GLN A 93 2.32 5.34 -5.52
CA GLN A 93 3.65 5.61 -6.07
C GLN A 93 4.73 5.41 -5.01
N ARG A 94 4.48 5.88 -3.79
CA ARG A 94 5.41 5.70 -2.67
C ARG A 94 5.58 4.22 -2.34
N ALA A 95 4.48 3.47 -2.31
CA ALA A 95 4.51 2.03 -2.05
C ALA A 95 5.33 1.30 -3.12
N ALA A 96 5.06 1.57 -4.40
CA ALA A 96 5.79 0.94 -5.50
C ALA A 96 7.30 1.18 -5.38
N GLU A 97 7.72 2.41 -5.08
CA GLU A 97 9.13 2.75 -4.87
C GLU A 97 9.74 1.95 -3.72
N SER A 98 9.01 1.82 -2.61
CA SER A 98 9.48 1.09 -1.44
C SER A 98 9.70 -0.39 -1.76
N TYR A 99 8.79 -1.00 -2.50
CA TYR A 99 8.95 -2.40 -2.89
C TYR A 99 10.11 -2.59 -3.88
N GLN A 100 10.32 -1.64 -4.80
CA GLN A 100 11.46 -1.70 -5.70
C GLN A 100 12.78 -1.71 -4.94
N GLU A 101 12.90 -0.89 -3.90
CA GLU A 101 14.09 -0.85 -3.06
C GLU A 101 14.34 -2.19 -2.37
N VAL A 102 13.29 -2.80 -1.82
CA VAL A 102 13.41 -4.11 -1.18
C VAL A 102 13.82 -5.18 -2.18
N LEU A 103 13.20 -5.21 -3.36
CA LEU A 103 13.51 -6.20 -4.40
C LEU A 103 14.99 -6.16 -4.79
N ASN A 104 15.59 -4.98 -4.82
CA ASN A 104 17.01 -4.83 -5.12
C ASN A 104 17.91 -5.47 -4.05
N MET A 105 17.38 -5.70 -2.85
CA MET A 105 18.14 -6.24 -1.72
C MET A 105 17.96 -7.73 -1.49
N ILE A 106 16.96 -8.37 -2.12
CA ILE A 106 16.58 -9.77 -1.84
C ILE A 106 16.65 -10.69 -3.05
N LYS A 107 17.49 -10.35 -4.02
CA LYS A 107 17.58 -11.09 -5.29
C LYS A 107 17.89 -12.58 -5.13
N ASP A 108 18.50 -12.97 -4.02
CA ASP A 108 18.91 -14.34 -3.78
C ASP A 108 17.83 -15.22 -3.10
N ASP A 109 16.72 -14.64 -2.68
CA ASP A 109 15.59 -15.36 -2.06
C ASP A 109 14.43 -15.41 -3.03
N ASP A 110 14.36 -16.48 -3.83
CA ASP A 110 13.38 -16.62 -4.91
C ASP A 110 11.93 -16.53 -4.41
N GLU A 111 11.60 -17.21 -3.31
CA GLU A 111 10.23 -17.21 -2.78
C GLU A 111 9.81 -15.83 -2.28
N MET A 112 10.67 -15.20 -1.49
CA MET A 112 10.38 -13.84 -0.99
C MET A 112 10.34 -12.83 -2.13
N TYR A 113 11.29 -12.93 -3.07
CA TYR A 113 11.33 -12.05 -4.24
C TYR A 113 10.03 -12.14 -5.03
N ASP A 114 9.57 -13.36 -5.34
CA ASP A 114 8.35 -13.55 -6.12
C ASP A 114 7.12 -12.98 -5.41
N ALA A 115 7.01 -13.19 -4.10
CA ALA A 115 5.89 -12.68 -3.30
C ALA A 115 5.85 -11.15 -3.31
N LEU A 116 7.00 -10.51 -3.08
CA LEU A 116 7.08 -9.05 -3.03
C LEU A 116 7.01 -8.40 -4.42
N GLU A 117 7.53 -9.10 -5.44
CA GLU A 117 7.39 -8.62 -6.82
C GLU A 117 5.94 -8.59 -7.25
N GLN A 118 5.14 -9.57 -6.83
CA GLN A 118 3.71 -9.57 -7.12
C GLN A 118 3.03 -8.34 -6.50
N ILE A 119 3.40 -7.98 -5.27
CA ILE A 119 2.89 -6.76 -4.64
C ILE A 119 3.31 -5.52 -5.44
N PHE A 120 4.57 -5.46 -5.87
CA PHE A 120 5.07 -4.36 -6.69
C PHE A 120 4.22 -4.19 -7.96
N PHE A 121 3.90 -5.29 -8.64
CA PHE A 121 3.05 -5.24 -9.83
C PHE A 121 1.63 -4.81 -9.50
N ASP A 122 1.08 -5.25 -8.36
CA ASP A 122 -0.24 -4.81 -7.91
C ASP A 122 -0.27 -3.29 -7.68
N GLU A 123 0.77 -2.75 -7.02
CA GLU A 123 0.90 -1.30 -6.79
C GLU A 123 1.03 -0.54 -8.11
N ALA A 124 1.82 -1.06 -9.05
CA ALA A 124 1.98 -0.45 -10.37
C ALA A 124 0.66 -0.43 -11.14
N ARG A 125 -0.14 -1.50 -11.04
CA ARG A 125 -1.49 -1.52 -11.63
C ARG A 125 -2.42 -0.53 -10.97
N SER A 126 -2.35 -0.39 -9.64
CA SER A 126 -3.15 0.62 -8.93
C SER A 126 -2.81 2.04 -9.40
N VAL A 127 -1.54 2.34 -9.60
CA VAL A 127 -1.11 3.65 -10.16
C VAL A 127 -1.73 3.85 -11.54
N GLU A 128 -1.68 2.83 -12.39
CA GLU A 128 -2.23 2.89 -13.73
C GLU A 128 -3.73 3.15 -13.71
N GLU A 129 -4.48 2.44 -12.85
CA GLU A 129 -5.91 2.63 -12.68
C GLU A 129 -6.25 4.03 -12.17
N LEU A 130 -5.51 4.53 -11.20
CA LEU A 130 -5.73 5.88 -10.66
C LEU A 130 -5.52 6.95 -11.73
N LYS A 131 -4.56 6.77 -12.64
CA LYS A 131 -4.36 7.69 -13.77
C LYS A 131 -5.61 7.74 -14.66
N ARG A 132 -6.26 6.59 -14.86
CA ARG A 132 -7.46 6.50 -15.70
C ARG A 132 -8.71 7.03 -15.01
N LEU A 133 -8.74 7.02 -13.68
CA LEU A 133 -9.84 7.59 -12.88
C LEU A 133 -9.74 9.11 -12.77
N SER A 134 -8.56 9.65 -12.93
CA SER A 134 -8.31 11.10 -12.86
C SER A 134 -8.49 11.79 -14.23
#